data_2af7070a5620feef9249ff7a764c250b
#
_entry.id   2af7070a5620feef9249ff7a764c250b
#
_cell.length_a   1.000
_cell.length_b   1.000
_cell.length_c   1.000
_cell.angle_alpha   90.00
_cell.angle_beta   90.00
_cell.angle_gamma   90.00
#
_symmetry.space_group_name_H-M   'P 1'
#
loop_
_entity.id
_entity.type
_entity.pdbx_description
1 polymer ?
#
loop_
_entity_poly.entity_id
_entity_poly.type
_entity_poly.pdbx_seq_one_letter_code
_entity_poly.pdbx_strand_id
1 'polypeptide(L)' 'DQSIYKFRGANIYNILNFVKVGDKVNEGDTVCIVESMKVMNEIQADISGTVKSIAVKDGEAVEFGQPLIIIE' A
#
# COMPACT_ATOMS: atom_id res chain seq x y z
N ASP A 1 13.20 -2.98 -11.98
CA ASP A 1 13.26 -2.09 -10.80
C ASP A 1 12.13 -2.40 -9.84
N GLN A 2 12.38 -2.24 -8.55
CA GLN A 2 11.38 -2.42 -7.51
C GLN A 2 10.90 -1.07 -7.01
N SER A 3 9.62 -1.01 -6.68
CA SER A 3 9.06 0.12 -5.95
C SER A 3 8.53 -0.39 -4.61
N ILE A 4 9.04 0.18 -3.54
CA ILE A 4 8.65 -0.19 -2.18
C ILE A 4 7.79 0.93 -1.62
N TYR A 5 6.54 0.59 -1.29
CA TYR A 5 5.58 1.55 -0.75
C TYR A 5 5.63 1.48 0.77
N LYS A 6 5.94 2.59 1.41
CA LYS A 6 6.05 2.70 2.87
C LYS A 6 5.04 3.69 3.39
N PHE A 7 4.53 3.43 4.58
CA PHE A 7 3.64 4.37 5.23
C PHE A 7 4.44 5.58 5.73
N ARG A 8 3.94 6.77 5.45
CA ARG A 8 4.61 8.02 5.84
C ARG A 8 3.75 8.90 6.75
N GLY A 9 2.67 8.36 7.28
CA GLY A 9 1.82 9.09 8.22
C GLY A 9 2.40 9.12 9.62
N ALA A 10 1.98 10.10 10.41
CA ALA A 10 2.46 10.28 11.77
C ALA A 10 1.66 9.50 12.81
N ASN A 11 0.47 9.06 12.46
CA ASN A 11 -0.44 8.36 13.37
C ASN A 11 -0.57 6.90 12.96
N ILE A 12 -1.12 6.08 13.85
CA ILE A 12 -1.42 4.69 13.51
C ILE A 12 -2.70 4.66 12.67
N TYR A 13 -2.61 4.03 11.53
CA TYR A 13 -3.72 3.92 10.58
C TYR A 13 -4.01 2.44 10.33
N ASN A 14 -5.24 2.15 9.93
CA ASN A 14 -5.62 0.82 9.46
C ASN A 14 -5.51 0.78 7.94
N ILE A 15 -5.13 -0.36 7.41
CA ILE A 15 -4.90 -0.50 5.97
C ILE A 15 -5.92 -1.47 5.35
N LEU A 16 -6.31 -1.17 4.11
CA LEU A 16 -7.06 -2.09 3.25
C LEU A 16 -6.29 -2.26 1.95
N ASN A 17 -5.93 -3.48 1.63
CA ASN A 17 -5.25 -3.78 0.38
C ASN A 17 -6.27 -4.01 -0.74
N PHE A 18 -6.02 -3.43 -1.90
CA PHE A 18 -6.87 -3.58 -3.08
C PHE A 18 -6.29 -4.56 -4.08
N VAL A 19 -5.09 -5.05 -3.84
CA VAL A 19 -4.37 -5.95 -4.75
C VAL A 19 -3.88 -7.17 -3.98
N LYS A 20 -3.50 -8.20 -4.73
CA LYS A 20 -2.94 -9.43 -4.19
C LYS A 20 -1.57 -9.68 -4.80
N VAL A 21 -0.75 -10.46 -4.13
CA VAL A 21 0.52 -10.91 -4.69
C VAL A 21 0.25 -11.60 -6.03
N GLY A 22 0.99 -11.17 -7.05
CA GLY A 22 0.83 -11.67 -8.41
C GLY A 22 -0.04 -10.80 -9.30
N ASP A 23 -0.79 -9.86 -8.74
CA ASP A 23 -1.63 -8.96 -9.54
C ASP A 23 -0.76 -8.03 -10.37
N LYS A 24 -1.23 -7.73 -11.57
CA LYS A 24 -0.62 -6.70 -12.42
C LYS A 24 -1.30 -5.38 -12.15
N VAL A 25 -0.50 -4.34 -12.01
CA VAL A 25 -1.00 -2.98 -11.77
C VAL A 25 -0.42 -2.03 -12.81
N ASN A 26 -1.16 -0.96 -13.08
CA ASN A 26 -0.71 0.12 -13.93
C ASN A 26 -0.42 1.34 -13.07
N GLU A 27 0.45 2.22 -13.57
CA GLU A 27 0.70 3.49 -12.92
C GLU A 27 -0.63 4.22 -12.70
N GLY A 28 -0.85 4.70 -11.48
CA GLY A 28 -2.07 5.39 -11.10
C GLY A 28 -3.13 4.51 -10.44
N ASP A 29 -2.98 3.18 -10.51
CA ASP A 29 -3.94 2.28 -9.86
C ASP A 29 -3.83 2.40 -8.35
N THR A 30 -4.97 2.41 -7.67
CA THR A 30 -5.00 2.39 -6.20
C THR A 30 -4.64 0.98 -5.73
N VAL A 31 -3.57 0.87 -4.97
CA VAL A 31 -3.08 -0.43 -4.48
C VAL A 31 -3.50 -0.70 -3.04
N CYS A 32 -3.66 0.35 -2.24
CA CYS A 32 -4.20 0.21 -0.90
C CYS A 32 -4.75 1.55 -0.41
N ILE A 33 -5.56 1.48 0.64
CA ILE A 33 -6.07 2.66 1.33
C ILE A 33 -5.63 2.56 2.78
N VAL A 34 -5.06 3.63 3.29
CA VAL A 34 -4.70 3.76 4.70
C VAL A 34 -5.66 4.75 5.33
N GLU A 35 -6.40 4.31 6.36
CA GLU A 35 -7.42 5.16 6.95
C GLU A 35 -7.23 5.33 8.45
N SER A 36 -7.57 6.50 8.94
CA SER A 36 -7.81 6.78 10.35
C SER A 36 -9.19 7.42 10.46
N MET A 37 -9.71 7.52 11.65
CA MET A 37 -11.12 7.85 11.96
C MET A 37 -11.85 8.80 11.00
N LYS A 38 -11.16 9.74 10.39
CA LYS A 38 -11.82 10.74 9.53
C LYS A 38 -11.11 10.95 8.19
N VAL A 39 -9.98 10.28 7.97
CA VAL A 39 -9.15 10.53 6.81
C VAL A 39 -8.82 9.21 6.12
N MET A 40 -9.09 9.17 4.83
CA MET A 40 -8.72 8.03 3.98
C MET A 40 -7.67 8.51 2.99
N ASN A 41 -6.53 7.83 2.96
CA ASN A 41 -5.46 8.14 2.04
C ASN A 41 -5.28 6.97 1.08
N GLU A 42 -5.46 7.24 -0.21
CA GLU A 42 -5.22 6.23 -1.24
C GLU A 42 -3.75 6.23 -1.60
N ILE A 43 -3.19 5.04 -1.69
CA ILE A 43 -1.81 4.86 -2.17
C ILE A 43 -1.90 4.29 -3.58
N GLN A 44 -1.36 5.03 -4.53
CA GLN A 44 -1.42 4.67 -5.94
C GLN A 44 -0.05 4.20 -6.43
N ALA A 45 -0.07 3.27 -7.37
CA ALA A 45 1.16 2.80 -7.97
C ALA A 45 1.81 3.92 -8.79
N ASP A 46 3.10 4.12 -8.60
CA ASP A 46 3.88 5.08 -9.38
C ASP A 46 4.60 4.42 -10.55
N ILE A 47 4.50 3.11 -10.66
CA ILE A 47 5.03 2.34 -11.78
C ILE A 47 4.02 1.27 -12.17
N SER A 48 4.12 0.79 -13.41
CA SER A 48 3.39 -0.39 -13.84
C SER A 48 4.24 -1.62 -13.55
N GLY A 49 3.63 -2.68 -13.09
CA GLY A 49 4.37 -3.89 -12.78
C GLY A 49 3.49 -4.93 -12.11
N THR A 50 4.12 -5.85 -11.40
CA THR A 50 3.46 -6.94 -10.72
C THR A 50 3.68 -6.81 -9.22
N VAL A 51 2.63 -7.03 -8.44
CA VAL A 51 2.74 -7.02 -6.98
C VAL A 51 3.58 -8.21 -6.55
N LYS A 52 4.74 -7.93 -6.01
CA LYS A 52 5.70 -8.97 -5.60
C LYS A 52 5.41 -9.46 -4.19
N SER A 53 5.14 -8.54 -3.28
CA SER A 53 4.82 -8.91 -1.91
C SER A 53 3.94 -7.85 -1.27
N ILE A 54 3.17 -8.28 -0.28
CA ILE A 54 2.34 -7.41 0.56
C ILE A 54 2.77 -7.71 2.00
N ALA A 55 3.29 -6.69 2.67
CA ALA A 55 3.89 -6.83 3.99
C ALA A 55 2.87 -6.69 5.13
N VAL A 56 1.64 -6.32 4.82
CA VAL A 56 0.60 -6.07 5.83
C VAL A 56 -0.70 -6.75 5.43
N LYS A 57 -1.52 -7.05 6.42
CA LYS A 57 -2.83 -7.67 6.20
C LYS A 57 -3.92 -6.62 6.30
N ASP A 58 -5.05 -6.86 5.64
CA ASP A 58 -6.22 -5.99 5.73
C ASP A 58 -6.63 -5.81 7.18
N GLY A 59 -6.87 -4.54 7.54
CA GLY A 59 -7.27 -4.19 8.90
C GLY A 59 -6.12 -4.04 9.87
N GLU A 60 -4.89 -4.36 9.45
CA GLU A 60 -3.72 -4.21 10.31
C GLU A 60 -3.39 -2.74 10.53
N ALA A 61 -2.98 -2.38 11.74
CA ALA A 61 -2.50 -1.03 12.02
C ALA A 61 -1.09 -0.86 11.47
N VAL A 62 -0.82 0.31 10.89
CA VAL A 62 0.48 0.60 10.29
C VAL A 62 1.11 1.80 10.97
N GLU A 63 2.44 1.82 11.00
CA GLU A 63 3.22 2.87 11.62
C GLU A 63 4.13 3.52 10.59
N PHE A 64 4.60 4.72 10.91
CA PHE A 64 5.51 5.46 10.03
C PHE A 64 6.71 4.62 9.63
N GLY A 65 6.99 4.60 8.34
CA GLY A 65 8.13 3.87 7.79
C GLY A 65 7.90 2.39 7.54
N GLN A 66 6.75 1.88 7.94
CA GLN A 66 6.45 0.45 7.76
C GLN A 66 6.27 0.14 6.27
N PRO A 67 6.94 -0.88 5.74
CA PRO A 67 6.72 -1.31 4.37
C PRO A 67 5.30 -1.84 4.19
N LEU A 68 4.69 -1.53 3.06
CA LEU A 68 3.31 -1.95 2.75
C LEU A 68 3.29 -2.95 1.60
N ILE A 69 3.74 -2.54 0.43
CA ILE A 69 3.64 -3.30 -0.81
C ILE A 69 4.93 -3.10 -1.60
N ILE A 70 5.35 -4.16 -2.30
CA ILE A 70 6.48 -4.09 -3.22
C ILE A 70 5.96 -4.44 -4.62
N ILE A 71 6.18 -3.56 -5.56
CA ILE A 71 5.84 -3.75 -6.97
C ILE A 71 7.13 -3.84 -7.78
N GLU A 72 7.16 -4.80 -8.67
CA GLU A 72 8.35 -5.07 -9.46
C GLU A 72 8.06 -5.16 -10.95
#